data_8de70e30d5bcf129766341aa41e34623
#
_entry.id   8de70e30d5bcf129766341aa41e34623
#
_cell.length_a   1.000
_cell.length_b   1.000
_cell.length_c   1.000
_cell.angle_alpha   90.00
_cell.angle_beta   90.00
_cell.angle_gamma   90.00
#
_symmetry.space_group_name_H-M   'P 1'
#
loop_
_entity.id
_entity.type
_entity.pdbx_description
1 polymer ?
#
loop_
_entity_poly.entity_id
_entity_poly.type
_entity_poly.pdbx_seq_one_letter_code
_entity_poly.pdbx_strand_id
1 'polypeptide(L)'
;MLQNSRVATLVAVSVLTLVSTASAQWLTQPTAGIPRLPDGKPNLSAAAPRSVDGKPDLSGLWHAGSKWDTDLKGTDVQQWAQDQARQRLANPASLGWSVLCLPPGPMVTFSGPLKIIQTPQIVAVLYEVSNNFRQIFLDGRSLPTDPNPTWQGYSVGRWEGETLVVERTASRTA
;
A
#
# COMPACT_ATOMS: atom_id res chain seq x y z
N MET A 1 5.71 -35.46 -47.35
CA MET A 1 5.97 -35.79 -45.93
C MET A 1 7.14 -35.00 -45.29
N LEU A 2 8.30 -34.85 -45.97
CA LEU A 2 9.48 -34.12 -45.43
C LEU A 2 9.25 -32.62 -45.18
N GLN A 3 8.37 -31.96 -45.91
CA GLN A 3 8.11 -30.50 -45.73
C GLN A 3 7.33 -30.19 -44.46
N ASN A 4 6.34 -31.03 -44.12
CA ASN A 4 5.56 -30.88 -42.88
C ASN A 4 6.39 -31.13 -41.62
N SER A 5 7.37 -32.06 -41.71
CA SER A 5 8.31 -32.32 -40.62
C SER A 5 9.20 -31.10 -40.33
N ARG A 6 9.71 -30.42 -41.33
CA ARG A 6 10.56 -29.22 -41.16
C ARG A 6 9.79 -28.05 -40.58
N VAL A 7 8.53 -27.83 -41.00
CA VAL A 7 7.67 -26.80 -40.44
C VAL A 7 7.35 -27.08 -38.95
N ALA A 8 7.02 -28.34 -38.61
CA ALA A 8 6.78 -28.74 -37.21
C ALA A 8 8.00 -28.56 -36.35
N THR A 9 9.21 -28.87 -36.86
CA THR A 9 10.47 -28.66 -36.10
C THR A 9 10.76 -27.17 -35.88
N LEU A 10 10.55 -26.32 -36.90
CA LEU A 10 10.75 -24.86 -36.77
C LEU A 10 9.77 -24.23 -35.79
N VAL A 11 8.51 -24.65 -35.81
CA VAL A 11 7.50 -24.18 -34.83
C VAL A 11 7.87 -24.62 -33.41
N ALA A 12 8.28 -25.86 -33.20
CA ALA A 12 8.69 -26.38 -31.92
C ALA A 12 9.92 -25.62 -31.35
N VAL A 13 10.92 -25.35 -32.19
CA VAL A 13 12.11 -24.57 -31.80
C VAL A 13 11.73 -23.14 -31.47
N SER A 14 10.85 -22.49 -32.23
CA SER A 14 10.38 -21.13 -31.96
C SER A 14 9.60 -21.04 -30.66
N VAL A 15 8.75 -22.03 -30.34
CA VAL A 15 8.02 -22.08 -29.07
C VAL A 15 8.97 -22.28 -27.88
N LEU A 16 9.97 -23.17 -28.01
CA LEU A 16 10.96 -23.38 -26.95
C LEU A 16 11.82 -22.14 -26.69
N THR A 17 12.19 -21.37 -27.71
CA THR A 17 12.98 -20.13 -27.52
C THR A 17 12.16 -19.02 -26.89
N LEU A 18 10.84 -18.96 -27.12
CA LEU A 18 9.94 -17.99 -26.48
C LEU A 18 9.71 -18.28 -25.00
N VAL A 19 9.71 -19.55 -24.59
CA VAL A 19 9.52 -19.92 -23.19
C VAL A 19 10.76 -19.59 -22.32
N SER A 20 11.97 -19.60 -22.89
CA SER A 20 13.20 -19.28 -22.15
C SER A 20 13.37 -17.79 -21.83
N THR A 21 12.60 -16.90 -22.46
CA THR A 21 12.65 -15.44 -22.19
C THR A 21 11.58 -14.96 -21.19
N ALA A 22 10.75 -15.87 -20.68
CA ALA A 22 9.68 -15.54 -19.71
C ALA A 22 10.17 -15.27 -18.27
N SER A 23 11.49 -15.14 -18.04
CA SER A 23 12.04 -14.67 -16.75
C SER A 23 11.92 -13.15 -16.55
N ALA A 24 11.00 -12.50 -17.24
CA ALA A 24 10.73 -11.06 -17.10
C ALA A 24 10.02 -10.69 -15.78
N GLN A 25 9.84 -11.63 -14.87
CA GLN A 25 9.25 -11.34 -13.57
C GLN A 25 10.33 -10.96 -12.56
N TRP A 26 10.07 -9.91 -11.82
CA TRP A 26 10.97 -9.33 -10.79
C TRP A 26 11.24 -10.25 -9.59
N LEU A 27 10.77 -11.51 -9.62
CA LEU A 27 10.90 -12.50 -8.54
C LEU A 27 12.36 -12.80 -8.15
N THR A 28 13.28 -12.63 -9.07
CA THR A 28 14.72 -12.89 -8.84
C THR A 28 15.54 -11.63 -8.61
N GLN A 29 14.91 -10.44 -8.64
CA GLN A 29 15.61 -9.18 -8.41
C GLN A 29 15.66 -8.90 -6.89
N PRO A 30 16.85 -9.00 -6.27
CA PRO A 30 16.96 -8.67 -4.85
C PRO A 30 16.71 -7.18 -4.64
N THR A 31 15.84 -6.85 -3.70
CA THR A 31 15.64 -5.46 -3.28
C THR A 31 16.96 -4.93 -2.70
N ALA A 32 17.44 -3.82 -3.24
CA ALA A 32 18.65 -3.17 -2.74
C ALA A 32 18.44 -2.66 -1.30
N GLY A 33 19.53 -2.65 -0.52
CA GLY A 33 19.51 -2.11 0.84
C GLY A 33 18.96 -3.04 1.93
N ILE A 34 18.39 -4.20 1.60
CA ILE A 34 17.95 -5.16 2.60
C ILE A 34 19.16 -5.94 3.15
N PRO A 35 19.42 -5.89 4.47
CA PRO A 35 20.44 -6.72 5.10
C PRO A 35 20.14 -8.20 4.90
N ARG A 36 21.16 -8.99 4.54
CA ARG A 36 21.01 -10.42 4.25
C ARG A 36 21.95 -11.26 5.10
N LEU A 37 21.51 -12.48 5.38
CA LEU A 37 22.32 -13.55 5.97
C LEU A 37 23.26 -14.14 4.89
N PRO A 38 24.30 -14.90 5.28
CA PRO A 38 25.21 -15.55 4.34
C PRO A 38 24.51 -16.49 3.33
N ASP A 39 23.34 -17.03 3.68
CA ASP A 39 22.52 -17.87 2.81
C ASP A 39 21.64 -17.05 1.81
N GLY A 40 21.77 -15.72 1.82
CA GLY A 40 21.04 -14.81 0.93
C GLY A 40 19.65 -14.43 1.40
N LYS A 41 19.13 -15.00 2.49
CA LYS A 41 17.84 -14.64 3.06
C LYS A 41 17.88 -13.28 3.78
N PRO A 42 16.76 -12.54 3.85
CA PRO A 42 16.69 -11.32 4.63
C PRO A 42 17.05 -11.55 6.10
N ASN A 43 17.92 -10.68 6.65
CA ASN A 43 18.26 -10.71 8.08
C ASN A 43 17.21 -9.90 8.86
N LEU A 44 16.22 -10.58 9.43
CA LEU A 44 15.14 -9.95 10.20
C LEU A 44 15.60 -9.43 11.58
N SER A 45 16.81 -9.77 12.03
CA SER A 45 17.40 -9.29 13.27
C SER A 45 18.33 -8.09 13.07
N ALA A 46 18.51 -7.63 11.83
CA ALA A 46 19.32 -6.46 11.54
C ALA A 46 18.65 -5.19 12.13
N ALA A 47 19.48 -4.20 12.46
CA ALA A 47 18.95 -2.88 12.84
C ALA A 47 18.06 -2.32 11.73
N ALA A 48 17.00 -1.60 12.13
CA ALA A 48 16.10 -0.94 11.16
C ALA A 48 16.90 0.03 10.27
N PRO A 49 16.61 0.07 8.96
CA PRO A 49 17.29 0.97 8.04
C PRO A 49 17.03 2.44 8.41
N ARG A 50 17.99 3.29 8.09
CA ARG A 50 17.93 4.74 8.33
C ARG A 50 17.94 5.49 6.99
N SER A 51 17.12 6.52 6.92
CA SER A 51 17.16 7.49 5.84
C SER A 51 18.38 8.43 5.96
N VAL A 52 18.60 9.23 4.94
CA VAL A 52 19.79 10.14 4.87
C VAL A 52 19.83 11.18 6.00
N ASP A 53 18.70 11.50 6.60
CA ASP A 53 18.56 12.42 7.74
C ASP A 53 18.61 11.69 9.10
N GLY A 54 18.96 10.39 9.12
CA GLY A 54 19.12 9.57 10.31
C GLY A 54 17.80 9.09 10.94
N LYS A 55 16.66 9.41 10.37
CA LYS A 55 15.36 8.94 10.82
C LYS A 55 15.12 7.49 10.37
N PRO A 56 14.22 6.74 11.02
CA PRO A 56 13.82 5.43 10.49
C PRO A 56 13.39 5.50 9.03
N ASP A 57 13.91 4.61 8.19
CA ASP A 57 13.49 4.52 6.80
C ASP A 57 12.29 3.59 6.69
N LEU A 58 11.13 4.18 6.41
CA LEU A 58 9.86 3.47 6.22
C LEU A 58 9.66 3.04 4.76
N SER A 59 10.59 3.35 3.85
CA SER A 59 10.45 3.00 2.43
C SER A 59 10.36 1.50 2.24
N GLY A 60 9.53 1.07 1.31
CA GLY A 60 9.39 -0.35 0.98
C GLY A 60 7.95 -0.78 0.77
N LEU A 61 7.77 -2.08 0.63
CA LEU A 61 6.46 -2.72 0.53
C LEU A 61 6.01 -3.15 1.92
N TRP A 62 4.78 -2.80 2.24
CA TRP A 62 4.15 -3.09 3.51
C TRP A 62 2.80 -3.78 3.27
N HIS A 63 2.43 -4.62 4.19
CA HIS A 63 1.11 -5.23 4.22
C HIS A 63 0.54 -5.09 5.63
N ALA A 64 -0.61 -4.44 5.76
CA ALA A 64 -1.32 -4.43 7.02
C ALA A 64 -1.78 -5.85 7.33
N GLY A 65 -1.40 -6.39 8.49
CA GLY A 65 -1.91 -7.67 8.95
C GLY A 65 -3.44 -7.61 9.08
N SER A 66 -4.11 -8.74 8.97
CA SER A 66 -5.57 -8.85 9.04
C SER A 66 -6.19 -8.53 10.41
N LYS A 67 -5.45 -7.95 11.33
CA LYS A 67 -5.86 -7.74 12.73
C LYS A 67 -5.98 -6.27 13.14
N TRP A 68 -6.06 -5.35 12.20
CA TRP A 68 -6.14 -3.92 12.50
C TRP A 68 -7.43 -3.50 13.23
N ASP A 69 -8.47 -4.34 13.20
CA ASP A 69 -9.78 -4.10 13.82
C ASP A 69 -10.08 -5.00 15.03
N THR A 70 -9.18 -5.93 15.39
CA THR A 70 -9.45 -6.92 16.43
C THR A 70 -9.42 -6.38 17.85
N ASP A 71 -8.91 -5.18 18.06
CA ASP A 71 -8.85 -4.55 19.37
C ASP A 71 -10.13 -3.80 19.74
N LEU A 72 -11.02 -3.55 18.75
CA LEU A 72 -12.31 -2.91 18.98
C LEU A 72 -13.33 -3.92 19.52
N LYS A 73 -13.79 -3.71 20.73
CA LYS A 73 -14.93 -4.45 21.28
C LYS A 73 -16.23 -3.79 20.80
N GLY A 74 -17.28 -4.55 20.65
CA GLY A 74 -18.58 -4.00 20.24
C GLY A 74 -19.09 -2.88 21.15
N THR A 75 -18.66 -2.85 22.42
CA THR A 75 -18.96 -1.79 23.38
C THR A 75 -18.26 -0.47 23.11
N ASP A 76 -17.17 -0.48 22.32
CA ASP A 76 -16.37 0.69 22.00
C ASP A 76 -16.91 1.44 20.77
N VAL A 77 -17.90 0.83 20.09
CA VAL A 77 -18.51 1.42 18.89
C VAL A 77 -19.76 2.20 19.32
N GLN A 78 -19.80 3.47 18.97
CA GLN A 78 -20.95 4.33 19.26
C GLN A 78 -22.24 3.83 18.61
N GLN A 79 -23.38 4.04 19.27
CA GLN A 79 -24.68 3.52 18.83
C GLN A 79 -25.02 3.91 17.39
N TRP A 80 -24.79 5.15 17.00
CA TRP A 80 -25.04 5.60 15.64
C TRP A 80 -24.25 4.82 14.58
N ALA A 81 -23.01 4.46 14.90
CA ALA A 81 -22.14 3.69 14.00
C ALA A 81 -22.62 2.23 13.87
N GLN A 82 -23.10 1.64 14.98
CA GLN A 82 -23.72 0.32 14.94
C GLN A 82 -25.01 0.32 14.10
N ASP A 83 -25.82 1.38 14.22
CA ASP A 83 -27.05 1.53 13.44
C ASP A 83 -26.77 1.66 11.96
N GLN A 84 -25.76 2.46 11.59
CA GLN A 84 -25.30 2.56 10.20
C GLN A 84 -24.75 1.23 9.66
N ALA A 85 -23.98 0.52 10.47
CA ALA A 85 -23.47 -0.79 10.07
C ALA A 85 -24.63 -1.78 9.79
N ARG A 86 -25.66 -1.80 10.64
CA ARG A 86 -26.86 -2.62 10.41
C ARG A 86 -27.60 -2.25 9.12
N GLN A 87 -27.78 -0.96 8.85
CA GLN A 87 -28.40 -0.49 7.60
C GLN A 87 -27.60 -0.90 6.35
N ARG A 88 -26.27 -0.81 6.41
CA ARG A 88 -25.36 -1.22 5.32
C ARG A 88 -25.42 -2.73 5.09
N LEU A 89 -25.48 -3.53 6.15
CA LEU A 89 -25.64 -4.98 6.05
C LEU A 89 -26.98 -5.39 5.44
N ALA A 90 -28.05 -4.63 5.73
CA ALA A 90 -29.37 -4.87 5.16
C ALA A 90 -29.44 -4.51 3.66
N ASN A 91 -28.64 -3.55 3.19
CA ASN A 91 -28.59 -3.13 1.79
C ASN A 91 -27.16 -2.80 1.34
N PRO A 92 -26.27 -3.79 1.20
CA PRO A 92 -24.87 -3.56 0.87
C PRO A 92 -24.65 -2.85 -0.46
N ALA A 93 -25.53 -3.08 -1.43
CA ALA A 93 -25.40 -2.54 -2.78
C ALA A 93 -25.63 -1.03 -2.87
N SER A 94 -26.33 -0.42 -1.91
CA SER A 94 -26.69 1.00 -1.99
C SER A 94 -25.68 1.94 -1.33
N LEU A 95 -24.74 1.43 -0.53
CA LEU A 95 -23.92 2.23 0.36
C LEU A 95 -22.41 1.95 0.26
N GLY A 96 -22.01 1.04 -0.62
CA GLY A 96 -20.61 0.69 -0.79
C GLY A 96 -19.86 1.68 -1.69
N TRP A 97 -18.72 2.20 -1.24
CA TRP A 97 -17.84 3.04 -2.06
C TRP A 97 -17.50 2.40 -3.42
N SER A 98 -17.32 1.06 -3.46
CA SER A 98 -17.01 0.31 -4.67
C SER A 98 -18.19 0.27 -5.65
N VAL A 99 -19.43 0.23 -5.16
CA VAL A 99 -20.64 0.26 -6.00
C VAL A 99 -20.86 1.63 -6.61
N LEU A 100 -20.51 2.68 -5.87
CA LEU A 100 -20.65 4.07 -6.32
C LEU A 100 -19.43 4.56 -7.11
N CYS A 101 -18.45 3.70 -7.38
CA CYS A 101 -17.18 4.07 -8.03
C CYS A 101 -16.45 5.23 -7.33
N LEU A 102 -16.61 5.36 -6.03
CA LEU A 102 -15.96 6.39 -5.22
C LEU A 102 -14.60 5.88 -4.71
N PRO A 103 -13.59 6.74 -4.59
CA PRO A 103 -12.35 6.36 -3.92
C PRO A 103 -12.62 6.01 -2.45
N PRO A 104 -12.02 4.94 -1.92
CA PRO A 104 -12.14 4.62 -0.50
C PRO A 104 -11.41 5.65 0.35
N GLY A 105 -11.94 5.90 1.54
CA GLY A 105 -11.25 6.68 2.57
C GLY A 105 -10.02 5.97 3.12
N PRO A 106 -9.20 6.67 3.94
CA PRO A 106 -7.91 6.14 4.41
C PRO A 106 -8.02 4.84 5.21
N MET A 107 -9.11 4.60 5.92
CA MET A 107 -9.28 3.37 6.71
C MET A 107 -9.38 2.12 5.84
N VAL A 108 -10.03 2.22 4.69
CA VAL A 108 -10.21 1.09 3.77
C VAL A 108 -8.92 0.81 2.99
N THR A 109 -8.17 1.85 2.64
CA THR A 109 -6.95 1.71 1.83
C THR A 109 -5.84 0.94 2.54
N PHE A 110 -5.86 0.86 3.88
CA PHE A 110 -4.91 0.05 4.65
C PHE A 110 -5.17 -1.47 4.60
N SER A 111 -6.27 -1.92 4.02
CA SER A 111 -6.63 -3.35 3.98
C SER A 111 -5.80 -4.19 3.01
N GLY A 112 -5.01 -3.59 2.14
CA GLY A 112 -4.18 -4.27 1.14
C GLY A 112 -2.70 -3.89 1.20
N PRO A 113 -1.90 -4.42 0.28
CA PRO A 113 -0.51 -4.03 0.13
C PRO A 113 -0.37 -2.53 -0.16
N LEU A 114 0.69 -1.94 0.35
CA LEU A 114 1.03 -0.55 0.10
C LEU A 114 2.53 -0.39 -0.08
N LYS A 115 2.94 0.65 -0.81
CA LYS A 115 4.34 1.04 -0.95
C LYS A 115 4.55 2.41 -0.33
N ILE A 116 5.54 2.50 0.55
CA ILE A 116 5.99 3.77 1.12
C ILE A 116 7.23 4.25 0.35
N ILE A 117 7.23 5.52 0.00
CA ILE A 117 8.36 6.25 -0.54
C ILE A 117 8.62 7.41 0.41
N GLN A 118 9.81 7.44 1.00
CA GLN A 118 10.19 8.47 1.98
C GLN A 118 11.31 9.34 1.46
N THR A 119 11.16 10.64 1.67
CA THR A 119 12.22 11.64 1.55
C THR A 119 12.24 12.49 2.82
N PRO A 120 13.25 13.35 3.04
CA PRO A 120 13.24 14.24 4.21
C PRO A 120 12.02 15.19 4.28
N GLN A 121 11.39 15.51 3.14
CA GLN A 121 10.30 16.49 3.07
C GLN A 121 8.91 15.86 2.96
N ILE A 122 8.81 14.60 2.53
CA ILE A 122 7.52 13.96 2.26
C ILE A 122 7.60 12.45 2.42
N VAL A 123 6.53 11.88 2.96
CA VAL A 123 6.24 10.44 2.87
C VAL A 123 5.04 10.26 1.96
N ALA A 124 5.22 9.54 0.87
CA ALA A 124 4.15 9.13 -0.03
C ALA A 124 3.78 7.67 0.23
N VAL A 125 2.52 7.42 0.49
CA VAL A 125 1.96 6.08 0.66
C VAL A 125 1.10 5.76 -0.57
N LEU A 126 1.53 4.76 -1.34
CA LEU A 126 0.85 4.28 -2.54
C LEU A 126 0.08 3.02 -2.16
N TYR A 127 -1.23 3.05 -2.29
CA TYR A 127 -2.10 1.93 -1.95
C TYR A 127 -2.46 1.12 -3.20
N GLU A 128 -2.35 -0.20 -3.12
CA GLU A 128 -2.80 -1.07 -4.19
C GLU A 128 -4.34 -1.03 -4.32
N VAL A 129 -5.03 -0.98 -3.19
CA VAL A 129 -6.49 -0.88 -3.18
C VAL A 129 -6.92 0.45 -3.81
N SER A 130 -7.63 0.34 -4.94
CA SER A 130 -8.20 1.47 -5.71
C SER A 130 -7.18 2.45 -6.28
N ASN A 131 -5.92 2.04 -6.47
CA ASN A 131 -4.86 2.87 -7.04
C ASN A 131 -4.79 4.28 -6.41
N ASN A 132 -4.92 4.33 -5.10
CA ASN A 132 -4.96 5.57 -4.35
C ASN A 132 -3.61 5.89 -3.73
N PHE A 133 -3.41 7.14 -3.34
CA PHE A 133 -2.18 7.55 -2.66
C PHE A 133 -2.45 8.60 -1.59
N ARG A 134 -1.55 8.69 -0.63
CA ARG A 134 -1.55 9.71 0.43
C ARG A 134 -0.19 10.38 0.48
N GLN A 135 -0.18 11.70 0.61
CA GLN A 135 1.02 12.49 0.84
C GLN A 135 1.01 13.00 2.28
N ILE A 136 2.14 12.83 2.97
CA ILE A 136 2.36 13.32 4.32
C ILE A 136 3.55 14.27 4.23
N PHE A 137 3.31 15.56 4.42
CA PHE A 137 4.36 16.58 4.33
C PHE A 137 5.12 16.68 5.65
N LEU A 138 6.46 16.65 5.56
CA LEU A 138 7.39 16.72 6.71
C LEU A 138 8.17 18.03 6.75
N ASP A 139 7.87 18.98 5.88
CA ASP A 139 8.57 20.24 5.68
C ASP A 139 8.16 21.35 6.68
N GLY A 140 7.43 21.00 7.74
CA GLY A 140 7.02 21.93 8.79
C GLY A 140 5.80 22.78 8.46
N ARG A 141 5.15 22.56 7.31
CA ARG A 141 3.90 23.27 6.99
C ARG A 141 2.78 22.90 7.95
N SER A 142 1.87 23.83 8.19
CA SER A 142 0.64 23.58 8.95
C SER A 142 -0.44 22.93 8.08
N LEU A 143 -1.39 22.25 8.72
CA LEU A 143 -2.62 21.83 8.05
C LEU A 143 -3.40 23.07 7.57
N PRO A 144 -4.05 22.99 6.39
CA PRO A 144 -4.88 24.10 5.91
C PRO A 144 -6.08 24.33 6.84
N THR A 145 -6.48 25.58 7.02
CA THR A 145 -7.48 25.99 8.02
C THR A 145 -8.91 25.67 7.58
N ASP A 146 -9.22 25.81 6.31
CA ASP A 146 -10.56 25.52 5.76
C ASP A 146 -10.44 24.93 4.35
N PRO A 147 -9.87 23.72 4.22
CA PRO A 147 -9.66 23.13 2.92
C PRO A 147 -10.91 22.45 2.37
N ASN A 148 -11.06 22.47 1.06
CA ASN A 148 -12.02 21.61 0.39
C ASN A 148 -11.72 20.13 0.73
N PRO A 149 -12.71 19.34 1.18
CA PRO A 149 -12.52 17.94 1.51
C PRO A 149 -12.02 17.11 0.32
N THR A 150 -10.99 16.30 0.55
CA THR A 150 -10.48 15.31 -0.42
C THR A 150 -10.61 13.88 0.14
N TRP A 151 -10.51 12.87 -0.71
CA TRP A 151 -10.69 11.48 -0.27
C TRP A 151 -9.64 11.03 0.75
N GLN A 152 -8.40 11.47 0.61
CA GLN A 152 -7.32 11.15 1.54
C GLN A 152 -7.07 12.26 2.57
N GLY A 153 -7.78 13.38 2.47
CA GLY A 153 -7.55 14.56 3.31
C GLY A 153 -6.17 15.19 3.07
N TYR A 154 -5.81 16.08 3.96
CA TYR A 154 -4.50 16.74 3.99
C TYR A 154 -3.74 16.22 5.19
N SER A 155 -2.46 15.89 5.00
CA SER A 155 -1.66 15.29 6.07
C SER A 155 -0.32 15.99 6.20
N VAL A 156 0.05 16.29 7.45
CA VAL A 156 1.37 16.74 7.85
C VAL A 156 1.94 15.76 8.86
N GLY A 157 3.24 15.62 8.90
CA GLY A 157 3.91 14.74 9.84
C GLY A 157 5.10 15.40 10.50
N ARG A 158 5.46 14.89 11.66
CA ARG A 158 6.68 15.24 12.38
C ARG A 158 7.27 14.01 13.04
N TRP A 159 8.58 14.01 13.18
CA TRP A 159 9.26 12.95 13.92
C TRP A 159 9.36 13.32 15.41
N GLU A 160 8.91 12.41 16.26
CA GLU A 160 9.10 12.44 17.69
C GLU A 160 10.01 11.26 18.07
N GLY A 161 11.33 11.51 18.14
CA GLY A 161 12.31 10.43 18.27
C GLY A 161 12.27 9.48 17.07
N GLU A 162 11.89 8.24 17.32
CA GLU A 162 11.77 7.15 16.32
C GLU A 162 10.33 7.01 15.77
N THR A 163 9.40 7.85 16.20
CA THR A 163 7.99 7.75 15.83
C THR A 163 7.62 8.86 14.87
N LEU A 164 7.03 8.50 13.73
CA LEU A 164 6.39 9.44 12.82
C LEU A 164 4.96 9.73 13.29
N VAL A 165 4.72 10.94 13.79
CA VAL A 165 3.38 11.41 14.18
C VAL A 165 2.76 12.11 12.97
N VAL A 166 1.54 11.70 12.60
CA VAL A 166 0.82 12.23 11.44
C VAL A 166 -0.51 12.83 11.87
N GLU A 167 -0.69 14.10 11.56
CA GLU A 167 -1.97 14.81 11.71
C GLU A 167 -2.69 14.92 10.37
N ARG A 168 -4.01 14.87 10.38
CA ARG A 168 -4.81 14.92 9.17
C ARG A 168 -6.11 15.70 9.36
N THR A 169 -6.54 16.39 8.30
CA THR A 169 -7.84 17.10 8.26
C THR A 169 -8.56 16.91 6.92
N ALA A 170 -9.84 17.24 6.90
CA ALA A 170 -10.68 17.37 5.71
C ALA A 170 -10.71 16.15 4.77
N SER A 171 -10.84 14.94 5.33
CA SER A 171 -11.15 13.76 4.50
C SER A 171 -12.66 13.67 4.25
N ARG A 172 -13.03 13.36 3.01
CA ARG A 172 -14.40 12.94 2.68
C ARG A 172 -14.68 11.56 3.28
N THR A 173 -15.90 11.42 3.76
CA THR A 173 -16.49 10.10 4.07
C THR A 173 -17.47 9.76 2.96
N ALA A 174 -17.40 8.52 2.45
CA ALA A 174 -18.40 7.99 1.52
C ALA A 174 -19.65 7.56 2.25
#